data_22e62af0e5aed0f1c470fb7c3044126a
#
_entry.id   22e62af0e5aed0f1c470fb7c3044126a
#
_cell.length_a   1.000
_cell.length_b   1.000
_cell.length_c   1.000
_cell.angle_alpha   90.00
_cell.angle_beta   90.00
_cell.angle_gamma   90.00
#
_symmetry.space_group_name_H-M   'P 1'
#
loop_
_entity.id
_entity.type
_entity.pdbx_description
1 polymer ?
#
loop_
_entity_poly.entity_id
_entity_poly.type
_entity_poly.pdbx_seq_one_letter_code
_entity_poly.pdbx_strand_id
1 'polypeptide(L)'
;MAIDRLGRPLRDLRISVTDRCNFRCRYCMPREEFGKGHDFLPKNEILTYEEIRNFVKACKPLGLRKVRITGGEPLLRQDIHHLVGQLSSMEMEVALTTNGSLLENNAANLARSGLSRVTISLDAIDQEVHSKITDSKVPVTDILDGISAATRYELGPVKVNCVVQRGVNEHQIPKLVRKFRGTGVIVRFIEFMDVGSTNGWTQGQV
;
A
#
# COMPACT_ATOMS: atom_id res chain seq x y z
N MET A 1 -13.96 2.59 -25.17
CA MET A 1 -13.79 1.91 -23.85
C MET A 1 -13.38 0.47 -24.10
N ALA A 2 -12.29 0.01 -23.54
CA ALA A 2 -11.91 -1.42 -23.63
C ALA A 2 -12.75 -2.23 -22.65
N ILE A 3 -13.26 -3.36 -23.11
CA ILE A 3 -14.12 -4.26 -22.35
C ILE A 3 -13.52 -5.67 -22.46
N ASP A 4 -13.41 -6.38 -21.36
CA ASP A 4 -12.95 -7.76 -21.36
C ASP A 4 -14.05 -8.75 -21.80
N ARG A 5 -13.72 -10.06 -21.88
CA ARG A 5 -14.69 -11.09 -22.29
C ARG A 5 -15.88 -11.27 -21.34
N LEU A 6 -15.79 -10.72 -20.12
CA LEU A 6 -16.86 -10.74 -19.10
C LEU A 6 -17.66 -9.42 -19.07
N GLY A 7 -17.45 -8.51 -20.04
CA GLY A 7 -18.12 -7.22 -20.10
C GLY A 7 -17.60 -6.17 -19.13
N ARG A 8 -16.44 -6.39 -18.50
CA ARG A 8 -15.87 -5.46 -17.50
C ARG A 8 -15.00 -4.41 -18.20
N PRO A 9 -15.21 -3.11 -17.93
CA PRO A 9 -14.41 -2.05 -18.52
C PRO A 9 -13.06 -1.89 -17.77
N LEU A 10 -12.03 -1.44 -18.49
CA LEU A 10 -10.75 -1.00 -17.91
C LEU A 10 -10.97 0.33 -17.18
N ARG A 11 -11.09 0.30 -15.85
CA ARG A 11 -11.29 1.50 -15.02
C ARG A 11 -10.18 1.76 -14.04
N ASP A 12 -9.61 0.72 -13.47
CA ASP A 12 -8.60 0.77 -12.42
C ASP A 12 -7.30 0.11 -12.92
N LEU A 13 -6.17 0.77 -12.65
CA LEU A 13 -4.84 0.25 -12.92
C LEU A 13 -4.04 0.25 -11.63
N ARG A 14 -3.42 -0.88 -11.29
CA ARG A 14 -2.47 -0.98 -10.19
C ARG A 14 -1.07 -1.02 -10.74
N ILE A 15 -0.21 -0.11 -10.27
CA ILE A 15 1.18 0.00 -10.71
C ILE A 15 2.11 -0.22 -9.51
N SER A 16 2.94 -1.24 -9.60
CA SER A 16 4.06 -1.43 -8.68
C SER A 16 5.23 -0.56 -9.15
N VAL A 17 5.63 0.41 -8.35
CA VAL A 17 6.69 1.36 -8.71
C VAL A 17 8.07 0.96 -8.20
N THR A 18 8.14 -0.07 -7.38
CA THR A 18 9.38 -0.65 -6.83
C THR A 18 9.11 -2.04 -6.28
N ASP A 19 10.09 -2.90 -6.33
CA ASP A 19 10.12 -4.21 -5.67
C ASP A 19 10.70 -4.15 -4.24
N ARG A 20 11.29 -3.00 -3.84
CA ARG A 20 11.93 -2.82 -2.54
C ARG A 20 10.92 -2.43 -1.47
N CYS A 21 11.09 -3.00 -0.27
CA CYS A 21 10.32 -2.67 0.92
C CYS A 21 11.26 -2.56 2.13
N ASN A 22 10.93 -1.72 3.08
CA ASN A 22 11.63 -1.63 4.36
C ASN A 22 11.07 -2.58 5.43
N PHE A 23 9.97 -3.31 5.12
CA PHE A 23 9.43 -4.39 5.93
C PHE A 23 9.75 -5.76 5.29
N ARG A 24 9.69 -6.80 6.10
CA ARG A 24 9.80 -8.21 5.70
C ARG A 24 8.60 -8.99 6.24
N CYS A 25 7.40 -8.48 5.92
CA CYS A 25 6.15 -9.12 6.37
C CYS A 25 6.14 -10.59 5.96
N ARG A 26 5.93 -11.47 6.93
CA ARG A 26 6.02 -12.92 6.76
C ARG A 26 5.05 -13.47 5.72
N TYR A 27 3.93 -12.79 5.53
CA TYR A 27 2.92 -13.16 4.54
C TYR A 27 3.14 -12.57 3.14
N CYS A 28 4.13 -11.67 2.96
CA CYS A 28 4.33 -10.94 1.70
C CYS A 28 5.75 -11.06 1.16
N MET A 29 6.74 -10.69 1.97
CA MET A 29 8.16 -10.68 1.59
C MET A 29 9.02 -11.24 2.73
N PRO A 30 8.87 -12.54 3.05
CA PRO A 30 9.59 -13.16 4.17
C PRO A 30 11.10 -13.04 3.97
N ARG A 31 11.84 -12.88 5.08
CA ARG A 31 13.29 -12.65 5.07
C ARG A 31 14.09 -13.82 4.49
N GLU A 32 13.51 -15.01 4.58
CA GLU A 32 14.09 -16.25 4.04
C GLU A 32 14.29 -16.14 2.52
N GLU A 33 13.38 -15.47 1.83
CA GLU A 33 13.42 -15.29 0.37
C GLU A 33 13.92 -13.89 -0.02
N PHE A 34 13.50 -12.85 0.71
CA PHE A 34 13.80 -11.45 0.41
C PHE A 34 14.86 -10.84 1.35
N GLY A 35 15.78 -11.68 1.86
CA GLY A 35 16.86 -11.28 2.74
C GLY A 35 18.03 -10.59 2.05
N LYS A 36 19.20 -10.57 2.72
CA LYS A 36 20.41 -9.87 2.24
C LYS A 36 20.95 -10.37 0.90
N GLY A 37 20.63 -11.62 0.52
CA GLY A 37 21.08 -12.25 -0.75
C GLY A 37 20.06 -12.13 -1.89
N HIS A 38 18.94 -11.45 -1.68
CA HIS A 38 17.93 -11.30 -2.71
C HIS A 38 18.32 -10.23 -3.73
N ASP A 39 18.30 -10.58 -5.00
CA ASP A 39 18.60 -9.67 -6.11
C ASP A 39 17.35 -8.88 -6.50
N PHE A 40 17.19 -7.69 -5.89
CA PHE A 40 16.18 -6.73 -6.32
C PHE A 40 16.52 -6.14 -7.68
N LEU A 41 15.51 -5.77 -8.45
CA LEU A 41 15.71 -5.16 -9.76
C LEU A 41 16.67 -3.96 -9.67
N PRO A 42 17.63 -3.85 -10.59
CA PRO A 42 18.46 -2.66 -10.70
C PRO A 42 17.59 -1.46 -11.14
N LYS A 43 18.03 -0.23 -10.77
CA LYS A 43 17.23 0.98 -10.99
C LYS A 43 16.83 1.22 -12.45
N ASN A 44 17.66 0.80 -13.38
CA ASN A 44 17.44 0.93 -14.83
C ASN A 44 16.43 -0.07 -15.40
N GLU A 45 16.01 -1.06 -14.63
CA GLU A 45 14.94 -2.00 -15.00
C GLU A 45 13.59 -1.66 -14.37
N ILE A 46 13.58 -0.66 -13.48
CA ILE A 46 12.34 -0.13 -12.90
C ILE A 46 11.84 1.01 -13.79
N LEU A 47 10.56 0.99 -14.19
CA LEU A 47 9.96 2.04 -15.00
C LEU A 47 10.20 3.43 -14.41
N THR A 48 10.61 4.37 -15.25
CA THR A 48 10.69 5.79 -14.90
C THR A 48 9.29 6.40 -14.68
N TYR A 49 9.22 7.56 -14.05
CA TYR A 49 7.93 8.25 -13.87
C TYR A 49 7.33 8.68 -15.22
N GLU A 50 8.19 9.02 -16.18
CA GLU A 50 7.80 9.37 -17.54
C GLU A 50 7.19 8.17 -18.29
N GLU A 51 7.80 7.01 -18.18
CA GLU A 51 7.27 5.77 -18.78
C GLU A 51 5.92 5.40 -18.17
N ILE A 52 5.80 5.45 -16.85
CA ILE A 52 4.54 5.21 -16.14
C ILE A 52 3.46 6.20 -16.60
N ARG A 53 3.78 7.50 -16.65
CA ARG A 53 2.87 8.54 -17.15
C ARG A 53 2.44 8.26 -18.59
N ASN A 54 3.37 7.92 -19.46
CA ASN A 54 3.10 7.66 -20.88
C ASN A 54 2.20 6.43 -21.04
N PHE A 55 2.44 5.38 -20.25
CA PHE A 55 1.60 4.19 -20.22
C PHE A 55 0.17 4.52 -19.75
N VAL A 56 0.03 5.27 -18.66
CA VAL A 56 -1.29 5.72 -18.17
C VAL A 56 -2.01 6.58 -19.19
N LYS A 57 -1.28 7.49 -19.87
CA LYS A 57 -1.82 8.32 -20.96
C LYS A 57 -2.37 7.47 -22.10
N ALA A 58 -1.68 6.41 -22.49
CA ALA A 58 -2.15 5.46 -23.51
C ALA A 58 -3.39 4.67 -23.08
N CYS A 59 -3.53 4.38 -21.78
CA CYS A 59 -4.69 3.67 -21.23
C CYS A 59 -5.93 4.55 -21.02
N LYS A 60 -5.77 5.88 -20.91
CA LYS A 60 -6.89 6.81 -20.66
C LYS A 60 -8.02 6.71 -21.70
N PRO A 61 -7.76 6.69 -23.03
CA PRO A 61 -8.80 6.52 -24.05
C PRO A 61 -9.53 5.17 -23.97
N LEU A 62 -8.89 4.15 -23.37
CA LEU A 62 -9.48 2.83 -23.16
C LEU A 62 -10.51 2.79 -22.02
N GLY A 63 -10.61 3.87 -21.24
CA GLY A 63 -11.59 4.01 -20.17
C GLY A 63 -11.00 4.08 -18.77
N LEU A 64 -9.65 4.10 -18.65
CA LEU A 64 -8.98 4.22 -17.35
C LEU A 64 -9.38 5.52 -16.63
N ARG A 65 -9.69 5.42 -15.35
CA ARG A 65 -10.10 6.55 -14.49
C ARG A 65 -9.29 6.64 -13.22
N LYS A 66 -8.68 5.54 -12.80
CA LYS A 66 -8.01 5.44 -11.50
C LYS A 66 -6.69 4.72 -11.62
N VAL A 67 -5.68 5.25 -10.95
CA VAL A 67 -4.37 4.62 -10.79
C VAL A 67 -4.11 4.39 -9.32
N ARG A 68 -3.79 3.16 -8.94
CA ARG A 68 -3.31 2.81 -7.61
C ARG A 68 -1.82 2.58 -7.65
N ILE A 69 -1.07 3.47 -7.01
CA ILE A 69 0.38 3.34 -6.82
C ILE A 69 0.62 2.38 -5.64
N THR A 70 1.48 1.41 -5.87
CA THR A 70 1.91 0.40 -4.90
C THR A 70 3.35 -0.03 -5.20
N GLY A 71 3.81 -1.14 -4.64
CA GLY A 71 5.14 -1.69 -4.88
C GLY A 71 5.46 -2.71 -3.81
N GLY A 72 6.71 -2.82 -3.41
CA GLY A 72 7.08 -3.16 -2.07
C GLY A 72 6.60 -2.03 -1.14
N GLU A 73 7.44 -1.03 -0.89
CA GLU A 73 6.98 0.22 -0.25
C GLU A 73 7.19 1.41 -1.20
N PRO A 74 6.12 1.98 -1.77
CA PRO A 74 6.22 3.04 -2.77
C PRO A 74 6.87 4.32 -2.24
N LEU A 75 6.75 4.63 -0.94
CA LEU A 75 7.36 5.82 -0.34
C LEU A 75 8.88 5.73 -0.18
N LEU A 76 9.49 4.58 -0.46
CA LEU A 76 10.94 4.45 -0.61
C LEU A 76 11.45 5.03 -1.92
N ARG A 77 10.56 5.19 -2.91
CA ARG A 77 10.94 5.78 -4.18
C ARG A 77 10.98 7.30 -4.06
N GLN A 78 12.17 7.85 -4.31
CA GLN A 78 12.42 9.29 -4.17
C GLN A 78 11.44 10.09 -5.01
N ASP A 79 10.95 11.21 -4.46
CA ASP A 79 10.10 12.18 -5.16
C ASP A 79 8.83 11.61 -5.81
N ILE A 80 8.26 10.55 -5.22
CA ILE A 80 7.06 9.90 -5.73
C ILE A 80 5.87 10.86 -5.90
N HIS A 81 5.86 11.97 -5.16
CA HIS A 81 4.85 13.02 -5.28
C HIS A 81 4.86 13.67 -6.67
N HIS A 82 5.99 13.68 -7.40
CA HIS A 82 6.03 14.12 -8.80
C HIS A 82 5.20 13.20 -9.70
N LEU A 83 5.29 11.87 -9.52
CA LEU A 83 4.44 10.95 -10.25
C LEU A 83 2.96 11.19 -9.93
N VAL A 84 2.63 11.37 -8.64
CA VAL A 84 1.26 11.70 -8.23
C VAL A 84 0.76 12.95 -8.96
N GLY A 85 1.56 14.02 -8.99
CA GLY A 85 1.21 15.28 -9.69
C GLY A 85 1.01 15.08 -11.19
N GLN A 86 1.89 14.33 -11.85
CA GLN A 86 1.76 14.02 -13.27
C GLN A 86 0.49 13.24 -13.60
N LEU A 87 0.12 12.27 -12.74
CA LEU A 87 -1.10 11.46 -12.94
C LEU A 87 -2.36 12.27 -12.60
N SER A 88 -2.33 13.05 -11.53
CA SER A 88 -3.45 13.93 -11.13
C SER A 88 -3.75 14.99 -12.18
N SER A 89 -2.72 15.60 -12.79
CA SER A 89 -2.89 16.59 -13.89
C SER A 89 -3.55 16.00 -15.13
N MET A 90 -3.56 14.67 -15.27
CA MET A 90 -4.31 13.97 -16.33
C MET A 90 -5.74 13.59 -15.92
N GLU A 91 -6.26 14.18 -14.84
CA GLU A 91 -7.60 13.89 -14.30
C GLU A 91 -7.79 12.43 -13.86
N MET A 92 -6.69 11.76 -13.46
CA MET A 92 -6.76 10.44 -12.86
C MET A 92 -7.06 10.54 -11.36
N GLU A 93 -7.95 9.71 -10.86
CA GLU A 93 -8.04 9.44 -9.43
C GLU A 93 -6.78 8.68 -9.01
N VAL A 94 -5.90 9.32 -8.24
CA VAL A 94 -4.64 8.70 -7.79
C VAL A 94 -4.80 8.20 -6.36
N ALA A 95 -4.59 6.90 -6.15
CA ALA A 95 -4.61 6.27 -4.85
C ALA A 95 -3.24 5.67 -4.52
N LEU A 96 -2.84 5.70 -3.25
CA LEU A 96 -1.60 5.09 -2.75
C LEU A 96 -1.91 3.95 -1.80
N THR A 97 -1.15 2.86 -1.89
CA THR A 97 -1.12 1.80 -0.87
C THR A 97 0.29 1.75 -0.28
N THR A 98 0.42 1.88 1.03
CA THR A 98 1.70 2.00 1.75
C THR A 98 1.66 1.24 3.08
N ASN A 99 2.82 0.88 3.62
CA ASN A 99 2.95 0.38 4.99
C ASN A 99 2.86 1.51 6.04
N GLY A 100 2.84 2.76 5.61
CA GLY A 100 2.64 3.94 6.45
C GLY A 100 3.87 4.47 7.18
N SER A 101 4.96 3.72 7.24
CA SER A 101 6.16 4.09 8.03
C SER A 101 6.84 5.40 7.61
N LEU A 102 6.62 5.85 6.39
CA LEU A 102 7.17 7.08 5.84
C LEU A 102 6.09 8.11 5.50
N LEU A 103 4.83 7.81 5.83
CA LEU A 103 3.71 8.60 5.37
C LEU A 103 3.63 9.97 6.04
N GLU A 104 3.95 10.08 7.33
CA GLU A 104 3.93 11.36 8.05
C GLU A 104 4.74 12.43 7.31
N ASN A 105 5.98 12.10 6.94
CA ASN A 105 6.89 13.02 6.26
C ASN A 105 6.52 13.31 4.80
N ASN A 106 5.66 12.49 4.21
CA ASN A 106 5.29 12.59 2.78
C ASN A 106 3.86 13.13 2.58
N ALA A 107 2.99 13.08 3.58
CA ALA A 107 1.56 13.37 3.45
C ALA A 107 1.27 14.76 2.87
N ALA A 108 1.97 15.79 3.33
CA ALA A 108 1.82 17.15 2.85
C ALA A 108 2.14 17.30 1.35
N ASN A 109 3.25 16.69 0.90
CA ASN A 109 3.67 16.73 -0.51
C ASN A 109 2.72 15.93 -1.39
N LEU A 110 2.29 14.76 -0.94
CA LEU A 110 1.32 13.92 -1.64
C LEU A 110 -0.03 14.64 -1.81
N ALA A 111 -0.53 15.31 -0.76
CA ALA A 111 -1.77 16.07 -0.82
C ALA A 111 -1.66 17.24 -1.81
N ARG A 112 -0.58 18.04 -1.74
CA ARG A 112 -0.34 19.15 -2.68
C ARG A 112 -0.22 18.69 -4.13
N SER A 113 0.25 17.46 -4.34
CA SER A 113 0.37 16.86 -5.68
C SER A 113 -0.93 16.22 -6.17
N GLY A 114 -2.02 16.25 -5.38
CA GLY A 114 -3.33 15.76 -5.80
C GLY A 114 -3.56 14.27 -5.56
N LEU A 115 -2.89 13.66 -4.56
CA LEU A 115 -3.23 12.31 -4.13
C LEU A 115 -4.66 12.30 -3.60
N SER A 116 -5.54 11.48 -4.21
CA SER A 116 -6.96 11.46 -3.86
C SER A 116 -7.22 10.68 -2.56
N ARG A 117 -6.52 9.58 -2.34
CA ARG A 117 -6.73 8.73 -1.15
C ARG A 117 -5.54 7.83 -0.84
N VAL A 118 -5.47 7.39 0.42
CA VAL A 118 -4.46 6.46 0.88
C VAL A 118 -5.08 5.23 1.54
N THR A 119 -4.42 4.10 1.34
CA THR A 119 -4.66 2.85 2.08
C THR A 119 -3.38 2.48 2.81
N ILE A 120 -3.45 2.28 4.11
CA ILE A 120 -2.31 1.99 4.97
C ILE A 120 -2.45 0.58 5.51
N SER A 121 -1.38 -0.20 5.48
CA SER A 121 -1.34 -1.54 6.08
C SER A 121 -0.95 -1.43 7.54
N LEU A 122 -1.80 -1.97 8.45
CA LEU A 122 -1.55 -2.03 9.89
C LEU A 122 -2.22 -3.27 10.48
N ASP A 123 -1.43 -4.29 10.77
CA ASP A 123 -1.93 -5.61 11.18
C ASP A 123 -2.04 -5.77 12.71
N ALA A 124 -1.45 -4.85 13.47
CA ALA A 124 -1.50 -4.84 14.93
C ALA A 124 -1.26 -3.44 15.49
N ILE A 125 -1.88 -3.17 16.66
CA ILE A 125 -1.60 -1.97 17.49
C ILE A 125 -0.47 -2.24 18.48
N ASP A 126 -0.33 -3.48 18.93
CA ASP A 126 0.73 -3.85 19.86
C ASP A 126 2.06 -3.91 19.11
N GLN A 127 3.08 -3.23 19.63
CA GLN A 127 4.41 -3.16 19.03
C GLN A 127 5.05 -4.54 18.83
N GLU A 128 4.92 -5.42 19.82
CA GLU A 128 5.50 -6.76 19.76
C GLU A 128 4.87 -7.58 18.61
N VAL A 129 3.53 -7.58 18.53
CA VAL A 129 2.79 -8.29 17.49
C VAL A 129 3.11 -7.66 16.11
N HIS A 130 3.12 -6.33 16.02
CA HIS A 130 3.49 -5.61 14.81
C HIS A 130 4.89 -6.01 14.33
N SER A 131 5.89 -5.93 15.21
CA SER A 131 7.29 -6.27 14.87
C SER A 131 7.43 -7.74 14.44
N LYS A 132 6.69 -8.65 15.06
CA LYS A 132 6.69 -10.08 14.71
C LYS A 132 6.11 -10.35 13.31
N ILE A 133 5.06 -9.64 12.92
CA ILE A 133 4.41 -9.81 11.61
C ILE A 133 5.23 -9.16 10.50
N THR A 134 5.69 -7.93 10.75
CA THR A 134 6.39 -7.12 9.74
C THR A 134 7.88 -7.42 9.64
N ASP A 135 8.42 -8.18 10.59
CA ASP A 135 9.86 -8.42 10.78
C ASP A 135 10.65 -7.10 10.65
N SER A 136 10.15 -6.06 11.35
CA SER A 136 10.67 -4.70 11.31
C SER A 136 10.81 -4.14 12.72
N LYS A 137 11.77 -3.21 12.87
CA LYS A 137 11.97 -2.43 14.11
C LYS A 137 11.24 -1.08 14.08
N VAL A 138 10.51 -0.78 13.00
CA VAL A 138 9.75 0.46 12.89
C VAL A 138 8.68 0.49 13.99
N PRO A 139 8.60 1.58 14.78
CA PRO A 139 7.58 1.73 15.79
C PRO A 139 6.18 1.78 15.16
N VAL A 140 5.21 1.14 15.80
CA VAL A 140 3.81 1.24 15.35
C VAL A 140 3.29 2.67 15.44
N THR A 141 3.87 3.50 16.31
CA THR A 141 3.57 4.92 16.42
C THR A 141 3.82 5.67 15.12
N ASP A 142 4.90 5.39 14.39
CA ASP A 142 5.20 6.04 13.12
C ASP A 142 4.10 5.81 12.08
N ILE A 143 3.49 4.61 12.10
CA ILE A 143 2.36 4.30 11.20
C ILE A 143 1.10 5.03 11.66
N LEU A 144 0.85 5.11 12.97
CA LEU A 144 -0.27 5.86 13.53
C LEU A 144 -0.15 7.36 13.25
N ASP A 145 1.06 7.92 13.33
CA ASP A 145 1.35 9.30 12.98
C ASP A 145 1.15 9.55 11.48
N GLY A 146 1.54 8.59 10.64
CA GLY A 146 1.24 8.59 9.22
C GLY A 146 -0.26 8.59 8.91
N ILE A 147 -1.07 7.81 9.65
CA ILE A 147 -2.53 7.80 9.55
C ILE A 147 -3.11 9.15 9.97
N SER A 148 -2.61 9.71 11.07
CA SER A 148 -3.02 11.02 11.57
C SER A 148 -2.68 12.14 10.58
N ALA A 149 -1.49 12.10 9.97
CA ALA A 149 -1.08 13.02 8.92
C ALA A 149 -1.98 12.88 7.68
N ALA A 150 -2.28 11.66 7.24
CA ALA A 150 -3.19 11.43 6.12
C ALA A 150 -4.58 12.04 6.36
N THR A 151 -5.10 11.93 7.57
CA THR A 151 -6.38 12.56 7.95
C THR A 151 -6.27 14.08 7.95
N ARG A 152 -5.21 14.64 8.56
CA ARG A 152 -4.94 16.08 8.61
C ARG A 152 -4.84 16.73 7.25
N TYR A 153 -4.23 16.04 6.27
CA TYR A 153 -4.06 16.51 4.90
C TYR A 153 -5.15 16.02 3.95
N GLU A 154 -6.27 15.53 4.49
CA GLU A 154 -7.47 15.15 3.74
C GLU A 154 -7.23 14.10 2.63
N LEU A 155 -6.29 13.19 2.83
CA LEU A 155 -6.01 12.06 1.91
C LEU A 155 -7.08 10.96 2.05
N GLY A 156 -8.34 11.34 2.01
CA GLY A 156 -9.45 10.49 2.43
C GLY A 156 -10.46 10.10 1.35
N PRO A 157 -11.27 9.09 1.68
CA PRO A 157 -11.31 8.37 2.97
C PRO A 157 -10.07 7.55 3.23
N VAL A 158 -9.43 7.77 4.40
CA VAL A 158 -8.27 6.98 4.84
C VAL A 158 -8.72 5.57 5.18
N LYS A 159 -8.03 4.58 4.62
CA LYS A 159 -8.31 3.17 4.85
C LYS A 159 -7.13 2.49 5.53
N VAL A 160 -7.43 1.70 6.55
CA VAL A 160 -6.46 0.82 7.21
C VAL A 160 -6.81 -0.62 6.87
N ASN A 161 -5.87 -1.32 6.25
CA ASN A 161 -5.98 -2.76 5.97
C ASN A 161 -5.26 -3.54 7.06
N CYS A 162 -5.92 -4.55 7.59
CA CYS A 162 -5.34 -5.53 8.49
C CYS A 162 -5.53 -6.92 7.88
N VAL A 163 -4.44 -7.60 7.56
CA VAL A 163 -4.46 -9.02 7.20
C VAL A 163 -4.58 -9.81 8.50
N VAL A 164 -5.66 -10.57 8.64
CA VAL A 164 -5.92 -11.36 9.86
C VAL A 164 -5.45 -12.78 9.63
N GLN A 165 -4.57 -13.24 10.51
CA GLN A 165 -4.06 -14.61 10.55
C GLN A 165 -4.36 -15.23 11.91
N ARG A 166 -5.09 -16.35 11.90
CA ARG A 166 -5.46 -17.09 13.12
C ARG A 166 -4.22 -17.56 13.87
N GLY A 167 -4.22 -17.42 15.21
CA GLY A 167 -3.10 -17.73 16.07
C GLY A 167 -1.97 -16.70 16.06
N VAL A 168 -2.09 -15.63 15.28
CA VAL A 168 -1.08 -14.58 15.14
C VAL A 168 -1.60 -13.23 15.61
N ASN A 169 -2.64 -12.68 14.99
CA ASN A 169 -3.10 -11.32 15.27
C ASN A 169 -4.62 -11.14 15.35
N GLU A 170 -5.42 -12.17 15.33
CA GLU A 170 -6.88 -12.05 15.46
C GLU A 170 -7.31 -11.34 16.76
N HIS A 171 -6.51 -11.47 17.82
CA HIS A 171 -6.72 -10.77 19.10
C HIS A 171 -6.49 -9.24 18.99
N GLN A 172 -5.92 -8.75 17.90
CA GLN A 172 -5.73 -7.33 17.63
C GLN A 172 -6.99 -6.67 17.04
N ILE A 173 -7.93 -7.44 16.49
CA ILE A 173 -9.17 -6.92 15.88
C ILE A 173 -9.91 -5.94 16.81
N PRO A 174 -10.23 -6.30 18.08
CA PRO A 174 -10.90 -5.39 18.98
C PRO A 174 -10.10 -4.11 19.29
N LYS A 175 -8.76 -4.19 19.30
CA LYS A 175 -7.89 -3.05 19.54
C LYS A 175 -7.92 -2.08 18.37
N LEU A 176 -7.81 -2.59 17.13
CA LEU A 176 -7.92 -1.80 15.91
C LEU A 176 -9.29 -1.10 15.81
N VAL A 177 -10.38 -1.83 16.05
CA VAL A 177 -11.72 -1.27 16.04
C VAL A 177 -11.87 -0.15 17.07
N ARG A 178 -11.43 -0.35 18.32
CA ARG A 178 -11.47 0.68 19.36
C ARG A 178 -10.61 1.90 19.01
N LYS A 179 -9.42 1.68 18.46
CA LYS A 179 -8.49 2.77 18.09
C LYS A 179 -9.08 3.71 17.04
N PHE A 180 -9.79 3.17 16.06
CA PHE A 180 -10.28 3.95 14.92
C PHE A 180 -11.78 4.28 14.99
N ARG A 181 -12.48 3.83 16.04
CA ARG A 181 -13.90 4.16 16.24
C ARG A 181 -14.11 5.67 16.37
N GLY A 182 -14.99 6.22 15.54
CA GLY A 182 -15.33 7.65 15.55
C GLY A 182 -14.29 8.57 14.90
N THR A 183 -13.21 8.05 14.31
CA THR A 183 -12.15 8.85 13.67
C THR A 183 -12.38 9.14 12.18
N GLY A 184 -13.36 8.51 11.55
CA GLY A 184 -13.56 8.56 10.10
C GLY A 184 -12.63 7.63 9.30
N VAL A 185 -11.66 6.99 9.94
CA VAL A 185 -10.79 5.98 9.32
C VAL A 185 -11.56 4.68 9.11
N ILE A 186 -11.48 4.12 7.91
CA ILE A 186 -12.17 2.87 7.55
C ILE A 186 -11.20 1.71 7.77
N VAL A 187 -11.45 0.89 8.79
CA VAL A 187 -10.69 -0.34 9.00
C VAL A 187 -11.30 -1.46 8.16
N ARG A 188 -10.43 -2.19 7.46
CA ARG A 188 -10.80 -3.35 6.65
C ARG A 188 -9.99 -4.57 7.11
N PHE A 189 -10.67 -5.59 7.52
CA PHE A 189 -10.05 -6.88 7.81
C PHE A 189 -10.01 -7.72 6.54
N ILE A 190 -8.86 -8.26 6.25
CA ILE A 190 -8.57 -9.06 5.06
C ILE A 190 -8.16 -10.44 5.55
N GLU A 191 -8.77 -11.46 5.02
CA GLU A 191 -8.42 -12.85 5.28
C GLU A 191 -6.97 -13.12 4.82
N PHE A 192 -6.21 -13.85 5.65
CA PHE A 192 -4.91 -14.38 5.25
C PHE A 192 -5.10 -15.39 4.12
N MET A 193 -4.60 -15.07 2.94
CA MET A 193 -4.80 -15.85 1.73
C MET A 193 -3.50 -16.40 1.18
N ASP A 194 -3.59 -17.46 0.41
CA ASP A 194 -2.49 -17.97 -0.39
C ASP A 194 -2.07 -16.94 -1.44
N VAL A 195 -0.79 -16.55 -1.40
CA VAL A 195 -0.17 -15.66 -2.41
C VAL A 195 0.88 -16.38 -3.23
N GLY A 196 0.90 -17.70 -3.15
CA GLY A 196 1.89 -18.57 -3.76
C GLY A 196 2.77 -19.28 -2.72
N SER A 197 3.90 -19.86 -3.14
CA SER A 197 4.75 -20.70 -2.30
C SER A 197 5.51 -19.97 -1.18
N THR A 198 5.50 -18.64 -1.16
CA THR A 198 6.40 -17.82 -0.34
C THR A 198 5.92 -17.59 1.10
N ASN A 199 4.62 -17.67 1.37
CA ASN A 199 4.06 -17.28 2.67
C ASN A 199 3.68 -18.44 3.60
N GLY A 200 3.93 -19.68 3.19
CA GLY A 200 3.64 -20.87 4.01
C GLY A 200 2.16 -21.01 4.40
N TRP A 201 1.25 -20.52 3.55
CA TRP A 201 -0.19 -20.52 3.83
C TRP A 201 -0.74 -21.94 4.07
N THR A 202 -1.60 -22.06 5.08
CA THR A 202 -2.38 -23.27 5.33
C THR A 202 -3.82 -22.89 5.67
N GLN A 203 -4.78 -23.74 5.31
CA GLN A 203 -6.20 -23.50 5.58
C GLN A 203 -6.52 -23.31 7.07
N GLY A 204 -5.73 -23.90 7.96
CA GLY A 204 -5.91 -23.73 9.42
C GLY A 204 -5.58 -22.33 9.96
N GLN A 205 -4.97 -21.45 9.13
CA GLN A 205 -4.57 -20.11 9.49
C GLN A 205 -5.58 -19.02 9.02
N VAL A 206 -6.69 -19.46 8.47
CA VAL A 206 -7.78 -18.60 7.98
C VAL A 206 -8.89 -18.47 9.03
#